data_911b6db42acac18ddeb1bb6d56abb35e
#
_entry.id   911b6db42acac18ddeb1bb6d56abb35e
#
_cell.length_a   1.000
_cell.length_b   1.000
_cell.length_c   1.000
_cell.angle_alpha   90.00
_cell.angle_beta   90.00
_cell.angle_gamma   90.00
#
_symmetry.space_group_name_H-M   'P 1'
#
loop_
_entity.id
_entity.type
_entity.pdbx_description
1 polymer ?
#
loop_
_entity_poly.entity_id
_entity_poly.type
_entity_poly.pdbx_seq_one_letter_code
_entity_poly.pdbx_strand_id
1 'polypeptide(L)'
;LAALALLQDHGVAVDAARMQTLQGQLSHLMKFRQGLERAFPFPTDWAAHAPDALVVCRCENITAGELRACARDAGADEMNRLKALTRVGMGRCQGRMCGVAAAEILAQATGKPIEAVGRLRGQAPIKPIPIHLQAQAEAAE
;
A
#
# COMPACT_ATOMS: atom_id res chain seq x y z
N LEU A 1 9.79 -7.75 14.84
CA LEU A 1 8.64 -8.26 15.62
C LEU A 1 7.72 -9.13 14.76
N ALA A 2 7.21 -8.64 13.63
CA ALA A 2 6.27 -9.39 12.78
C ALA A 2 6.80 -10.79 12.38
N ALA A 3 8.07 -10.89 11.96
CA ALA A 3 8.67 -12.18 11.61
C ALA A 3 8.76 -13.14 12.82
N LEU A 4 9.07 -12.62 14.01
CA LEU A 4 9.12 -13.44 15.23
C LEU A 4 7.71 -13.89 15.67
N ALA A 5 6.71 -13.01 15.55
CA ALA A 5 5.33 -13.36 15.81
C ALA A 5 4.85 -14.46 14.85
N LEU A 6 5.15 -14.33 13.56
CA LEU A 6 4.82 -15.36 12.56
C LEU A 6 5.46 -16.72 12.88
N LEU A 7 6.75 -16.74 13.28
CA LEU A 7 7.41 -17.96 13.70
C LEU A 7 6.72 -18.59 14.91
N GLN A 8 6.32 -17.79 15.89
CA GLN A 8 5.59 -18.25 17.07
C GLN A 8 4.23 -18.84 16.71
N ASP A 9 3.49 -18.19 15.79
CA ASP A 9 2.20 -18.70 15.28
C ASP A 9 2.35 -20.06 14.58
N HIS A 10 3.52 -20.30 13.98
CA HIS A 10 3.87 -21.60 13.39
C HIS A 10 4.50 -22.60 14.38
N GLY A 11 4.45 -22.34 15.68
CA GLY A 11 4.94 -23.24 16.72
C GLY A 11 6.48 -23.29 16.84
N VAL A 12 7.19 -22.36 16.21
CA VAL A 12 8.65 -22.26 16.33
C VAL A 12 9.00 -21.51 17.60
N ALA A 13 9.89 -22.05 18.40
CA ALA A 13 10.36 -21.38 19.61
C ALA A 13 11.10 -20.08 19.25
N VAL A 14 10.70 -18.97 19.88
CA VAL A 14 11.33 -17.68 19.71
C VAL A 14 11.93 -17.20 21.03
N ASP A 15 13.02 -16.44 20.93
CA ASP A 15 13.66 -15.83 22.09
C ASP A 15 12.77 -14.74 22.71
N ALA A 16 12.20 -15.03 23.87
CA ALA A 16 11.32 -14.12 24.60
C ALA A 16 12.02 -12.82 25.02
N ALA A 17 13.30 -12.88 25.41
CA ALA A 17 14.08 -11.69 25.79
C ALA A 17 14.27 -10.78 24.57
N ARG A 18 14.53 -11.35 23.40
CA ARG A 18 14.61 -10.63 22.13
C ARG A 18 13.28 -9.98 21.76
N MET A 19 12.18 -10.69 21.92
CA MET A 19 10.82 -10.16 21.70
C MET A 19 10.55 -8.95 22.59
N GLN A 20 10.81 -9.06 23.88
CA GLN A 20 10.61 -7.99 24.86
C GLN A 20 11.46 -6.76 24.55
N THR A 21 12.73 -6.95 24.19
CA THR A 21 13.62 -5.85 23.79
C THR A 21 13.07 -5.10 22.59
N LEU A 22 12.63 -5.82 21.55
CA LEU A 22 12.07 -5.24 20.34
C LEU A 22 10.73 -4.54 20.60
N GLN A 23 9.91 -5.06 21.50
CA GLN A 23 8.66 -4.41 21.92
C GLN A 23 8.93 -3.07 22.65
N GLY A 24 9.94 -3.04 23.52
CA GLY A 24 10.38 -1.80 24.18
C GLY A 24 10.86 -0.75 23.18
N GLN A 25 11.69 -1.15 22.22
CA GLN A 25 12.17 -0.26 21.15
C GLN A 25 10.99 0.26 20.30
N LEU A 26 10.06 -0.61 19.92
CA LEU A 26 8.86 -0.22 19.16
C LEU A 26 8.02 0.79 19.95
N SER A 27 7.79 0.55 21.24
CA SER A 27 7.03 1.45 22.11
C SER A 27 7.66 2.85 22.15
N HIS A 28 8.97 2.95 22.23
CA HIS A 28 9.68 4.22 22.18
C HIS A 28 9.51 4.93 20.82
N LEU A 29 9.68 4.21 19.73
CA LEU A 29 9.49 4.73 18.37
C LEU A 29 8.04 5.18 18.13
N MET A 30 7.06 4.47 18.68
CA MET A 30 5.66 4.83 18.54
C MET A 30 5.31 6.15 19.23
N LYS A 31 5.96 6.50 20.35
CA LYS A 31 5.79 7.80 20.97
C LYS A 31 6.28 8.94 20.06
N PHE A 32 7.43 8.76 19.45
CA PHE A 32 7.98 9.71 18.47
C PHE A 32 7.06 9.86 17.27
N ARG A 33 6.61 8.73 16.70
CA ARG A 33 5.67 8.71 15.57
C ARG A 33 4.38 9.46 15.89
N GLN A 34 3.78 9.25 17.07
CA GLN A 34 2.60 9.97 17.51
C GLN A 34 2.84 11.49 17.61
N GLY A 35 4.04 11.90 18.03
CA GLY A 35 4.45 13.31 18.01
C GLY A 35 4.46 13.89 16.61
N LEU A 36 5.04 13.17 15.62
CA LEU A 36 5.04 13.57 14.23
C LEU A 36 3.63 13.65 13.63
N GLU A 37 2.78 12.66 13.91
CA GLU A 37 1.39 12.63 13.41
C GLU A 37 0.55 13.80 13.96
N ARG A 38 0.84 14.27 15.18
CA ARG A 38 0.20 15.48 15.74
C ARG A 38 0.75 16.76 15.13
N ALA A 39 2.06 16.81 14.87
CA ALA A 39 2.71 18.00 14.30
C ALA A 39 2.42 18.16 12.80
N PHE A 40 2.25 17.06 12.10
CA PHE A 40 2.03 16.99 10.65
C PHE A 40 0.84 16.05 10.35
N PRO A 41 -0.39 16.46 10.71
CA PRO A 41 -1.55 15.62 10.46
C PRO A 41 -1.72 15.39 8.96
N PHE A 42 -2.10 14.17 8.59
CA PHE A 42 -2.43 13.85 7.21
C PHE A 42 -3.68 14.67 6.81
N PRO A 43 -3.69 15.30 5.62
CA PRO A 43 -4.86 16.05 5.16
C PRO A 43 -6.11 15.17 5.16
N THR A 44 -7.16 15.61 5.85
CA THR A 44 -8.48 14.99 5.83
C THR A 44 -9.33 15.60 4.72
N ASP A 45 -10.35 14.88 4.26
CA ASP A 45 -11.37 15.35 3.31
C ASP A 45 -10.89 15.79 1.92
N TRP A 46 -9.58 15.74 1.63
CA TRP A 46 -9.05 16.12 0.33
C TRP A 46 -9.66 15.30 -0.81
N ALA A 47 -9.94 14.02 -0.58
CA ALA A 47 -10.50 13.11 -1.57
C ALA A 47 -11.92 13.51 -2.00
N ALA A 48 -12.69 14.15 -1.10
CA ALA A 48 -14.01 14.67 -1.42
C ALA A 48 -13.96 15.91 -2.33
N HIS A 49 -12.89 16.69 -2.22
CA HIS A 49 -12.72 17.96 -2.94
C HIS A 49 -11.76 17.86 -4.13
N ALA A 50 -11.09 16.74 -4.31
CA ALA A 50 -10.16 16.51 -5.42
C ALA A 50 -10.92 16.62 -6.77
N PRO A 51 -10.48 17.47 -7.71
CA PRO A 51 -11.11 17.58 -9.02
C PRO A 51 -10.99 16.27 -9.79
N ASP A 52 -11.98 15.93 -10.60
CA ASP A 52 -11.98 14.70 -11.40
C ASP A 52 -10.78 14.59 -12.35
N ALA A 53 -10.27 15.72 -12.83
CA ALA A 53 -9.09 15.77 -13.69
C ALA A 53 -7.76 15.55 -12.94
N LEU A 54 -7.76 15.44 -11.60
CA LEU A 54 -6.55 15.19 -10.84
C LEU A 54 -5.95 13.82 -11.22
N VAL A 55 -4.74 13.81 -11.75
CA VAL A 55 -4.01 12.57 -12.06
C VAL A 55 -3.50 11.95 -10.75
N VAL A 56 -4.11 10.84 -10.35
CA VAL A 56 -3.75 10.07 -9.15
C VAL A 56 -2.61 9.10 -9.42
N CYS A 57 -2.71 8.33 -10.50
CA CYS A 57 -1.66 7.41 -10.90
C CYS A 57 -0.91 7.94 -12.13
N ARG A 58 0.27 8.53 -11.90
CA ARG A 58 1.10 9.08 -12.98
C ARG A 58 1.66 8.02 -13.92
N CYS A 59 1.89 6.80 -13.46
CA CYS A 59 2.44 5.72 -14.29
C CYS A 59 1.45 5.24 -15.35
N GLU A 60 0.16 5.17 -14.99
CA GLU A 60 -0.92 4.68 -15.86
C GLU A 60 -1.85 5.83 -16.29
N ASN A 61 -1.55 7.07 -15.89
CA ASN A 61 -2.31 8.28 -16.20
C ASN A 61 -3.78 8.21 -15.78
N ILE A 62 -4.06 7.61 -14.62
CA ILE A 62 -5.42 7.44 -14.10
C ILE A 62 -5.81 8.62 -13.23
N THR A 63 -6.98 9.19 -13.49
CA THR A 63 -7.54 10.35 -12.78
C THR A 63 -8.45 9.97 -11.62
N ALA A 64 -8.73 10.94 -10.75
CA ALA A 64 -9.70 10.78 -9.65
C ALA A 64 -11.11 10.49 -10.18
N GLY A 65 -11.50 11.14 -11.29
CA GLY A 65 -12.79 10.92 -11.94
C GLY A 65 -12.95 9.49 -12.45
N GLU A 66 -11.92 8.92 -13.07
CA GLU A 66 -11.93 7.52 -13.52
C GLU A 66 -12.08 6.53 -12.35
N LEU A 67 -11.41 6.80 -11.22
CA LEU A 67 -11.55 5.97 -10.03
C LEU A 67 -12.97 6.03 -9.46
N ARG A 68 -13.55 7.23 -9.35
CA ARG A 68 -14.94 7.43 -8.91
C ARG A 68 -15.93 6.79 -9.85
N ALA A 69 -15.74 6.96 -11.16
CA ALA A 69 -16.58 6.33 -12.18
C ALA A 69 -16.53 4.81 -12.08
N CYS A 70 -15.35 4.23 -11.91
CA CYS A 70 -15.20 2.79 -11.74
C CYS A 70 -15.90 2.27 -10.47
N ALA A 71 -15.84 3.02 -9.37
CA ALA A 71 -16.58 2.67 -8.15
C ALA A 71 -18.09 2.68 -8.38
N ARG A 72 -18.61 3.72 -9.02
CA ARG A 72 -20.05 3.92 -9.26
C ARG A 72 -20.60 2.97 -10.33
N ASP A 73 -19.94 2.88 -11.47
CA ASP A 73 -20.47 2.29 -12.69
C ASP A 73 -20.11 0.78 -12.81
N ALA A 74 -18.96 0.37 -12.28
CA ALA A 74 -18.46 -1.00 -12.29
C ALA A 74 -18.48 -1.69 -10.91
N GLY A 75 -18.98 -0.99 -9.88
CA GLY A 75 -19.12 -1.54 -8.54
C GLY A 75 -17.79 -1.91 -7.89
N ALA A 76 -16.71 -1.18 -8.20
CA ALA A 76 -15.44 -1.38 -7.54
C ALA A 76 -15.51 -0.81 -6.12
N ASP A 77 -15.47 -1.67 -5.12
CA ASP A 77 -15.61 -1.32 -3.71
C ASP A 77 -14.44 -1.80 -2.83
N GLU A 78 -13.41 -2.35 -3.48
CA GLU A 78 -12.16 -2.86 -2.90
C GLU A 78 -10.98 -2.51 -3.83
N MET A 79 -9.81 -2.19 -3.24
CA MET A 79 -8.66 -1.64 -3.95
C MET A 79 -8.10 -2.55 -5.05
N ASN A 80 -8.12 -3.87 -4.88
CA ASN A 80 -7.60 -4.75 -5.92
C ASN A 80 -8.63 -4.98 -7.05
N ARG A 81 -9.92 -4.82 -6.75
CA ARG A 81 -10.96 -4.75 -7.79
C ARG A 81 -10.82 -3.46 -8.60
N LEU A 82 -10.65 -2.32 -7.94
CA LEU A 82 -10.37 -1.04 -8.59
C LEU A 82 -9.13 -1.13 -9.47
N LYS A 83 -8.03 -1.71 -8.95
CA LYS A 83 -6.79 -1.95 -9.69
C LYS A 83 -7.02 -2.80 -10.94
N ALA A 84 -7.77 -3.89 -10.83
CA ALA A 84 -8.04 -4.78 -11.95
C ALA A 84 -8.79 -4.10 -13.09
N LEU A 85 -9.69 -3.19 -12.77
CA LEU A 85 -10.55 -2.49 -13.74
C LEU A 85 -9.91 -1.23 -14.32
N THR A 86 -9.10 -0.50 -13.54
CA THR A 86 -8.51 0.78 -13.95
C THR A 86 -7.02 0.74 -14.21
N ARG A 87 -6.33 -0.33 -13.81
CA ARG A 87 -4.87 -0.45 -13.79
C ARG A 87 -4.16 0.47 -12.80
N VAL A 88 -4.88 1.19 -11.93
CA VAL A 88 -4.27 2.01 -10.87
C VAL A 88 -3.28 1.17 -10.04
N GLY A 89 -2.08 1.68 -9.86
CA GLY A 89 -1.03 0.97 -9.12
C GLY A 89 -0.32 -0.16 -9.88
N MET A 90 -0.63 -0.40 -11.16
CA MET A 90 0.06 -1.43 -11.96
C MET A 90 1.35 -0.93 -12.62
N GLY A 91 1.58 0.37 -12.64
CA GLY A 91 2.76 0.94 -13.26
C GLY A 91 4.05 0.67 -12.48
N ARG A 92 5.15 1.25 -12.93
CA ARG A 92 6.52 1.01 -12.45
C ARG A 92 6.69 1.14 -10.93
N CYS A 93 5.99 2.07 -10.28
CA CYS A 93 6.08 2.26 -8.83
C CYS A 93 5.27 1.21 -8.03
N GLN A 94 4.46 0.39 -8.68
CA GLN A 94 3.64 -0.66 -8.05
C GLN A 94 2.74 -0.13 -6.92
N GLY A 95 2.11 1.00 -7.15
CA GLY A 95 1.20 1.64 -6.20
C GLY A 95 1.85 2.37 -5.03
N ARG A 96 3.19 2.42 -4.95
CA ARG A 96 3.87 3.10 -3.83
C ARG A 96 3.57 4.59 -3.77
N MET A 97 3.32 5.23 -4.91
CA MET A 97 3.00 6.66 -4.98
C MET A 97 1.50 6.92 -4.89
N CYS A 98 0.69 6.13 -5.59
CA CYS A 98 -0.74 6.39 -5.73
C CYS A 98 -1.65 5.55 -4.82
N GLY A 99 -1.12 4.53 -4.15
CA GLY A 99 -1.96 3.55 -3.44
C GLY A 99 -2.82 4.14 -2.34
N VAL A 100 -2.25 5.01 -1.50
CA VAL A 100 -3.02 5.68 -0.42
C VAL A 100 -4.06 6.64 -1.01
N ALA A 101 -3.66 7.49 -1.95
CA ALA A 101 -4.56 8.44 -2.58
C ALA A 101 -5.74 7.75 -3.31
N ALA A 102 -5.47 6.67 -4.02
CA ALA A 102 -6.52 5.88 -4.67
C ALA A 102 -7.47 5.22 -3.65
N ALA A 103 -6.93 4.73 -2.52
CA ALA A 103 -7.75 4.14 -1.46
C ALA A 103 -8.67 5.18 -0.80
N GLU A 104 -8.19 6.40 -0.56
CA GLU A 104 -9.01 7.47 0.00
C GLU A 104 -10.11 7.93 -0.96
N ILE A 105 -9.81 8.05 -2.26
CA ILE A 105 -10.82 8.36 -3.28
C ILE A 105 -11.86 7.24 -3.35
N LEU A 106 -11.45 5.98 -3.30
CA LEU A 106 -12.37 4.86 -3.30
C LEU A 106 -13.23 4.81 -2.03
N ALA A 107 -12.62 5.03 -0.87
CA ALA A 107 -13.32 5.10 0.42
C ALA A 107 -14.41 6.19 0.40
N GLN A 108 -14.03 7.38 -0.06
CA GLN A 108 -14.97 8.51 -0.23
C GLN A 108 -16.09 8.17 -1.23
N ALA A 109 -15.76 7.63 -2.40
CA ALA A 109 -16.73 7.32 -3.45
C ALA A 109 -17.73 6.21 -3.06
N THR A 110 -17.31 5.28 -2.18
CA THR A 110 -18.13 4.15 -1.73
C THR A 110 -18.78 4.37 -0.36
N GLY A 111 -18.42 5.45 0.35
CA GLY A 111 -18.85 5.70 1.74
C GLY A 111 -18.30 4.69 2.74
N LYS A 112 -17.27 3.92 2.38
CA LYS A 112 -16.64 2.92 3.26
C LYS A 112 -15.46 3.52 4.02
N PRO A 113 -15.13 3.02 5.23
CA PRO A 113 -13.88 3.38 5.88
C PRO A 113 -12.68 2.85 5.06
N ILE A 114 -11.55 3.54 5.14
CA ILE A 114 -10.35 3.22 4.34
C ILE A 114 -9.83 1.80 4.61
N GLU A 115 -9.99 1.31 5.82
CA GLU A 115 -9.63 -0.06 6.20
C GLU A 115 -10.45 -1.11 5.47
N ALA A 116 -11.72 -0.80 5.17
CA ALA A 116 -12.63 -1.71 4.47
C ALA A 116 -12.37 -1.78 2.96
N VAL A 117 -11.95 -0.68 2.34
CA VAL A 117 -11.55 -0.71 0.92
C VAL A 117 -10.19 -1.39 0.73
N GLY A 118 -9.41 -1.49 1.80
CA GLY A 118 -8.14 -2.18 1.81
C GLY A 118 -7.02 -1.44 1.07
N ARG A 119 -6.01 -2.18 0.65
CA ARG A 119 -4.83 -1.63 -0.02
C ARG A 119 -4.39 -2.48 -1.21
N LEU A 120 -3.66 -1.85 -2.11
CA LEU A 120 -3.11 -2.52 -3.29
C LEU A 120 -2.14 -3.65 -2.88
N ARG A 121 -2.33 -4.81 -3.48
CA ARG A 121 -1.35 -5.89 -3.46
C ARG A 121 -0.29 -5.63 -4.53
N GLY A 122 0.97 -5.89 -4.20
CA GLY A 122 2.06 -5.82 -5.18
C GLY A 122 1.85 -6.81 -6.33
N GLN A 123 2.22 -6.38 -7.53
CA GLN A 123 2.23 -7.25 -8.70
C GLN A 123 3.62 -7.88 -8.82
N ALA A 124 3.68 -9.17 -9.10
CA ALA A 124 4.97 -9.83 -9.39
C ALA A 124 5.45 -9.47 -10.83
N PRO A 125 6.76 -9.26 -11.06
CA PRO A 125 7.81 -9.16 -10.05
C PRO A 125 7.74 -7.85 -9.26
N ILE A 126 7.94 -7.91 -7.95
CA ILE A 126 7.90 -6.74 -7.06
C ILE A 126 9.08 -5.80 -7.30
N LYS A 127 10.17 -6.33 -7.79
CA LYS A 127 11.35 -5.59 -8.26
C LYS A 127 11.61 -5.89 -9.73
N PRO A 128 12.08 -4.91 -10.52
CA PRO A 128 12.64 -5.19 -11.82
C PRO A 128 13.81 -6.20 -11.67
N ILE A 129 13.75 -7.31 -12.40
CA ILE A 129 14.82 -8.30 -12.44
C ILE A 129 15.66 -8.00 -13.67
N PRO A 130 16.99 -7.74 -13.54
CA PRO A 130 17.86 -7.59 -14.69
C PRO A 130 17.89 -8.88 -15.52
N ILE A 131 17.63 -8.79 -16.81
CA ILE A 131 17.57 -9.94 -17.73
C ILE A 131 18.91 -10.69 -17.80
N HIS A 132 20.02 -9.97 -17.55
CA HIS A 132 21.37 -10.54 -17.63
C HIS A 132 21.83 -11.34 -16.39
N LEU A 133 21.03 -11.43 -15.33
CA LEU A 133 21.40 -12.26 -14.16
C LEU A 133 21.52 -13.75 -14.47
N GLN A 134 20.83 -14.23 -15.51
CA GLN A 134 20.95 -15.63 -15.94
C GLN A 134 22.32 -15.93 -16.54
N ALA A 135 22.89 -15.01 -17.31
CA ALA A 135 24.21 -15.18 -17.93
C ALA A 135 25.36 -15.15 -16.88
N GLN A 136 25.15 -14.54 -15.72
CA GLN A 136 26.16 -14.52 -14.65
C GLN A 136 26.14 -15.79 -13.79
N ALA A 137 25.01 -16.46 -13.67
CA ALA A 137 24.92 -17.75 -12.94
C ALA A 137 25.61 -18.87 -13.71
N GLU A 138 25.52 -18.89 -15.05
CA GLU A 138 26.17 -19.87 -15.90
C GLU A 138 27.71 -19.68 -16.01
N ALA A 139 28.21 -18.48 -15.76
CA ALA A 139 29.64 -18.17 -15.75
C ALA A 139 30.35 -18.49 -14.40
N ALA A 140 29.59 -18.86 -13.37
CA ALA A 140 30.10 -19.18 -12.03
C ALA A 140 30.15 -20.67 -11.72
N GLU A 141 29.74 -21.55 -12.66
CA GLU A 141 29.94 -23.00 -12.68
C GLU A 141 31.18 -23.38 -13.53
#